data_891c1d5fd79395342ba33dd680cf36ba
#
_entry.id   891c1d5fd79395342ba33dd680cf36ba
#
_cell.length_a   1.000
_cell.length_b   1.000
_cell.length_c   1.000
_cell.angle_alpha   90.00
_cell.angle_beta   90.00
_cell.angle_gamma   90.00
#
_symmetry.space_group_name_H-M   'P 1'
#
loop_
_entity.id
_entity.type
_entity.pdbx_description
1 polymer ?
#
loop_
_entity_poly.entity_id
_entity_poly.type
_entity_poly.pdbx_seq_one_letter_code
_entity_poly.pdbx_strand_id
1 'polypeptide(L)'
;MLEDETESRKNMAELTISSDEIRSAIANYTSSYSPEASREEVGVVTAAADGIAQVSGMPSVMANELLEFPGGVIGVAQNLDTDTVGVVILGNFETLKEGDEVKRTGEVLSIPVGEKFLGRVINPLGQAIDGLGDIESEEERALELQAPSVLMRQPVEEPMQTGIKAIDAMTPIGRGQRQLIIGDRKTGKTSVCIDTILNQRDNWATGDPKQQVRCIYVAVGQKGSTIASIRKTLEDHGALEYTTIVAAPASDSAGFKWLAPFTGAALGQHWMYQGKHVLVIYDDLTKQAEAYRAISLLLRRPPGREAYPGDVFYLHSRLLERAAKLNDELGGGSLTALPIIETKANDVSAFIPTNVISITDGQVFLESDLFNQGVRPAINVGVSVSRVGGAAQTKGMKKVSGSLRLDLAAYRDLEAFAAFASDLDPASKAQLELSLIHISEP
;
A
#
# COMPACT_ATOMS: atom_id res chain seq x y z
N MET A 1 -44.20 -40.35 49.71
CA MET A 1 -44.06 -39.06 48.96
C MET A 1 -43.97 -37.92 49.95
N LEU A 2 -43.09 -38.02 50.95
CA LEU A 2 -42.85 -37.02 52.01
C LEU A 2 -41.42 -37.16 52.62
N GLU A 3 -40.46 -37.81 51.93
CA GLU A 3 -39.08 -37.96 52.41
C GLU A 3 -38.01 -37.32 51.47
N ASP A 4 -38.43 -36.68 50.38
CA ASP A 4 -37.47 -36.12 49.37
C ASP A 4 -37.30 -34.59 49.40
N GLU A 5 -37.98 -33.92 50.34
CA GLU A 5 -37.85 -32.45 50.50
C GLU A 5 -36.88 -32.01 51.61
N THR A 6 -36.26 -32.97 52.32
CA THR A 6 -35.40 -32.61 53.48
C THR A 6 -33.92 -32.68 53.19
N GLU A 7 -33.48 -33.22 52.03
CA GLU A 7 -32.06 -33.26 51.64
C GLU A 7 -31.59 -32.06 50.79
N SER A 8 -32.51 -31.32 50.18
CA SER A 8 -32.19 -30.11 49.36
C SER A 8 -31.88 -28.85 50.15
N ARG A 9 -32.03 -28.86 51.47
CA ARG A 9 -31.81 -27.69 52.34
C ARG A 9 -30.50 -27.66 53.12
N LYS A 10 -29.61 -28.63 52.91
CA LYS A 10 -28.35 -28.77 53.67
C LYS A 10 -27.10 -28.25 53.01
N ASN A 11 -27.14 -27.59 51.82
CA ASN A 11 -25.97 -27.09 51.12
C ASN A 11 -26.05 -25.58 50.77
N MET A 12 -26.76 -24.77 51.53
CA MET A 12 -26.47 -23.33 51.54
C MET A 12 -25.48 -23.06 52.64
N ALA A 13 -24.19 -23.03 52.29
CA ALA A 13 -23.16 -22.46 53.12
C ALA A 13 -23.52 -20.98 53.31
N GLU A 14 -24.00 -20.59 54.51
CA GLU A 14 -24.05 -19.20 54.92
C GLU A 14 -22.66 -18.62 54.82
N LEU A 15 -22.42 -17.78 53.81
CA LEU A 15 -21.26 -16.91 53.73
C LEU A 15 -21.37 -15.87 54.87
N THR A 16 -20.94 -16.22 56.07
CA THR A 16 -20.74 -15.29 57.16
C THR A 16 -19.44 -14.51 56.93
N ILE A 17 -19.54 -13.43 56.17
CA ILE A 17 -18.42 -12.48 56.04
C ILE A 17 -18.35 -11.73 57.38
N SER A 18 -17.24 -11.89 58.11
CA SER A 18 -17.05 -11.19 59.37
C SER A 18 -16.81 -9.69 59.16
N SER A 19 -17.24 -8.87 60.10
CA SER A 19 -16.99 -7.40 60.04
C SER A 19 -15.51 -7.04 60.00
N ASP A 20 -14.63 -7.94 60.45
CA ASP A 20 -13.17 -7.75 60.45
C ASP A 20 -12.57 -8.11 59.05
N GLU A 21 -13.15 -9.09 58.30
CA GLU A 21 -12.79 -9.38 56.91
C GLU A 21 -13.20 -8.24 55.99
N ILE A 22 -14.37 -7.63 56.20
CA ILE A 22 -14.81 -6.46 55.45
C ILE A 22 -13.87 -5.26 55.76
N ARG A 23 -13.53 -5.01 57.01
CA ARG A 23 -12.57 -3.95 57.36
C ARG A 23 -11.19 -4.18 56.80
N SER A 24 -10.70 -5.39 56.81
CA SER A 24 -9.39 -5.76 56.22
C SER A 24 -9.39 -5.62 54.71
N ALA A 25 -10.46 -6.03 54.03
CA ALA A 25 -10.65 -5.85 52.59
C ALA A 25 -10.72 -4.37 52.20
N ILE A 26 -11.47 -3.55 52.96
CA ILE A 26 -11.55 -2.10 52.74
C ILE A 26 -10.20 -1.43 53.00
N ALA A 27 -9.49 -1.79 54.09
CA ALA A 27 -8.18 -1.25 54.42
C ALA A 27 -7.14 -1.62 53.35
N ASN A 28 -7.13 -2.85 52.85
CA ASN A 28 -6.28 -3.28 51.75
C ASN A 28 -6.64 -2.57 50.43
N TYR A 29 -7.89 -2.41 50.13
CA TYR A 29 -8.35 -1.67 48.92
C TYR A 29 -7.99 -0.18 49.04
N THR A 30 -8.19 0.47 50.18
CA THR A 30 -7.83 1.89 50.38
C THR A 30 -6.29 2.11 50.44
N SER A 31 -5.51 1.15 50.88
CA SER A 31 -4.05 1.27 50.87
C SER A 31 -3.43 0.99 49.51
N SER A 32 -4.10 0.20 48.68
CA SER A 32 -3.72 -0.07 47.28
C SER A 32 -4.39 0.88 46.28
N TYR A 33 -5.41 1.62 46.72
CA TYR A 33 -6.11 2.61 45.88
C TYR A 33 -5.26 3.89 45.84
N SER A 34 -4.36 3.95 44.90
CA SER A 34 -3.81 5.18 44.39
C SER A 34 -4.80 5.71 43.35
N PRO A 35 -5.53 6.80 43.62
CA PRO A 35 -6.28 7.45 42.54
C PRO A 35 -5.22 8.07 41.61
N GLU A 36 -4.81 7.34 40.59
CA GLU A 36 -4.34 8.00 39.39
C GLU A 36 -5.56 8.78 38.89
N ALA A 37 -5.59 10.06 39.22
CA ALA A 37 -6.37 10.99 38.44
C ALA A 37 -5.75 10.96 37.06
N SER A 38 -6.20 10.07 36.18
CA SER A 38 -5.95 10.18 34.75
C SER A 38 -6.60 11.50 34.36
N ARG A 39 -5.81 12.57 34.34
CA ARG A 39 -6.21 13.81 33.68
C ARG A 39 -6.21 13.44 32.21
N GLU A 40 -7.38 13.05 31.70
CA GLU A 40 -7.59 13.00 30.26
C GLU A 40 -7.31 14.41 29.74
N GLU A 41 -6.27 14.51 28.94
CA GLU A 41 -5.90 15.75 28.31
C GLU A 41 -6.91 16.01 27.19
N VAL A 42 -7.75 17.04 27.36
CA VAL A 42 -8.79 17.42 26.42
C VAL A 42 -8.37 18.69 25.72
N GLY A 43 -8.32 18.65 24.40
CA GLY A 43 -8.07 19.82 23.56
C GLY A 43 -9.37 20.44 23.08
N VAL A 44 -9.24 21.61 22.48
CA VAL A 44 -10.35 22.35 21.87
C VAL A 44 -10.02 22.71 20.44
N VAL A 45 -10.96 22.48 19.51
CA VAL A 45 -10.83 22.89 18.11
C VAL A 45 -10.84 24.41 18.05
N THR A 46 -9.77 25.00 17.55
CA THR A 46 -9.63 26.44 17.33
C THR A 46 -9.95 26.87 15.91
N ALA A 47 -9.82 25.96 14.95
CA ALA A 47 -10.24 26.15 13.56
C ALA A 47 -10.41 24.76 12.89
N ALA A 48 -11.40 24.64 12.01
CA ALA A 48 -11.60 23.45 11.18
C ALA A 48 -12.00 23.87 9.77
N ALA A 49 -11.26 23.39 8.77
CA ALA A 49 -11.55 23.61 7.35
C ALA A 49 -10.90 22.53 6.47
N ASP A 50 -11.58 22.13 5.40
CA ASP A 50 -11.03 21.30 4.32
C ASP A 50 -10.35 19.98 4.78
N GLY A 51 -10.85 19.37 5.85
CA GLY A 51 -10.31 18.13 6.40
C GLY A 51 -9.09 18.31 7.31
N ILE A 52 -8.80 19.53 7.73
CA ILE A 52 -7.78 19.86 8.73
C ILE A 52 -8.43 20.54 9.91
N ALA A 53 -8.02 20.17 11.12
CA ALA A 53 -8.37 20.89 12.34
C ALA A 53 -7.11 21.41 13.03
N GLN A 54 -7.23 22.57 13.67
CA GLN A 54 -6.26 23.08 14.65
C GLN A 54 -6.83 22.90 16.03
N VAL A 55 -6.08 22.30 16.91
CA VAL A 55 -6.49 21.95 18.27
C VAL A 55 -5.51 22.58 19.25
N SER A 56 -6.02 23.23 20.30
CA SER A 56 -5.21 23.77 21.40
C SER A 56 -5.40 22.96 22.67
N GLY A 57 -4.50 23.11 23.64
CA GLY A 57 -4.63 22.49 24.97
C GLY A 57 -4.11 21.06 25.07
N MET A 58 -3.29 20.60 24.12
CA MET A 58 -2.73 19.23 24.09
C MET A 58 -1.20 19.23 24.07
N PRO A 59 -0.50 19.68 25.11
CA PRO A 59 0.97 19.76 25.12
C PRO A 59 1.68 18.41 25.08
N SER A 60 1.01 17.32 25.46
CA SER A 60 1.62 15.98 25.54
C SER A 60 1.31 15.09 24.33
N VAL A 61 0.60 15.59 23.31
CA VAL A 61 0.24 14.81 22.11
C VAL A 61 1.49 14.38 21.34
N MET A 62 1.47 13.15 20.82
CA MET A 62 2.54 12.59 20.02
C MET A 62 2.30 12.79 18.52
N ALA A 63 3.39 12.84 17.74
CA ALA A 63 3.26 12.83 16.28
C ALA A 63 2.64 11.50 15.82
N ASN A 64 1.67 11.59 14.89
CA ASN A 64 0.85 10.46 14.40
C ASN A 64 -0.07 9.83 15.45
N GLU A 65 -0.29 10.48 16.59
CA GLU A 65 -1.28 10.05 17.57
C GLU A 65 -2.69 10.23 17.00
N LEU A 66 -3.56 9.26 17.28
CA LEU A 66 -5.00 9.34 16.99
C LEU A 66 -5.68 10.26 17.99
N LEU A 67 -6.51 11.14 17.48
CA LEU A 67 -7.36 12.04 18.25
C LEU A 67 -8.83 11.79 17.94
N GLU A 68 -9.65 11.72 18.96
CA GLU A 68 -11.08 11.50 18.82
C GLU A 68 -11.84 12.83 18.95
N PHE A 69 -12.63 13.12 17.93
CA PHE A 69 -13.52 14.28 17.82
C PHE A 69 -14.96 13.87 18.09
N PRO A 70 -15.87 14.83 18.34
CA PRO A 70 -17.29 14.56 18.52
C PRO A 70 -17.88 13.76 17.37
N GLY A 71 -18.79 12.83 17.68
CA GLY A 71 -19.44 11.98 16.70
C GLY A 71 -18.59 10.80 16.22
N GLY A 72 -17.47 10.47 16.89
CA GLY A 72 -16.58 9.36 16.53
C GLY A 72 -15.69 9.66 15.32
N VAL A 73 -15.52 10.94 14.97
CA VAL A 73 -14.60 11.36 13.92
C VAL A 73 -13.17 11.23 14.44
N ILE A 74 -12.30 10.61 13.65
CA ILE A 74 -10.90 10.39 14.01
C ILE A 74 -10.01 11.36 13.24
N GLY A 75 -8.99 11.90 13.91
CA GLY A 75 -7.93 12.69 13.30
C GLY A 75 -6.56 12.19 13.68
N VAL A 76 -5.54 12.58 12.91
CA VAL A 76 -4.13 12.26 13.15
C VAL A 76 -3.34 13.54 13.38
N ALA A 77 -2.64 13.62 14.51
CA ALA A 77 -1.77 14.73 14.84
C ALA A 77 -0.54 14.76 13.93
N GLN A 78 -0.35 15.88 13.19
CA GLN A 78 0.71 16.00 12.20
C GLN A 78 1.69 17.15 12.45
N ASN A 79 1.18 18.32 12.83
CA ASN A 79 2.01 19.46 13.21
C ASN A 79 1.88 19.68 14.71
N LEU A 80 3.01 19.61 15.39
CA LEU A 80 3.09 19.85 16.83
C LEU A 80 3.79 21.20 17.05
N ASP A 81 2.99 22.25 17.22
CA ASP A 81 3.50 23.57 17.59
C ASP A 81 3.34 23.77 19.11
N THR A 82 3.93 24.83 19.66
CA THR A 82 3.96 25.08 21.12
C THR A 82 2.55 25.19 21.72
N ASP A 83 1.62 25.82 21.01
CA ASP A 83 0.29 26.15 21.53
C ASP A 83 -0.83 25.41 20.76
N THR A 84 -0.54 24.86 19.58
CA THR A 84 -1.53 24.24 18.72
C THR A 84 -1.02 22.96 18.06
N VAL A 85 -1.94 22.06 17.78
CA VAL A 85 -1.71 20.82 17.07
C VAL A 85 -2.49 20.87 15.76
N GLY A 86 -1.78 20.71 14.63
CA GLY A 86 -2.40 20.54 13.32
C GLY A 86 -2.80 19.09 13.10
N VAL A 87 -4.07 18.84 12.89
CA VAL A 87 -4.66 17.50 12.80
C VAL A 87 -5.27 17.27 11.43
N VAL A 88 -4.94 16.15 10.81
CA VAL A 88 -5.58 15.67 9.57
C VAL A 88 -6.78 14.83 9.93
N ILE A 89 -7.97 15.22 9.50
CA ILE A 89 -9.20 14.50 9.77
C ILE A 89 -9.38 13.32 8.82
N LEU A 90 -9.67 12.15 9.38
CA LEU A 90 -9.90 10.92 8.67
C LEU A 90 -11.40 10.61 8.62
N GLY A 91 -12.05 10.97 7.52
CA GLY A 91 -13.48 10.75 7.35
C GLY A 91 -14.27 12.05 7.09
N ASN A 92 -15.52 12.08 7.55
CA ASN A 92 -16.39 13.24 7.36
C ASN A 92 -16.05 14.34 8.37
N PHE A 93 -15.58 15.46 7.87
CA PHE A 93 -15.19 16.65 8.67
C PHE A 93 -16.25 17.75 8.68
N GLU A 94 -17.36 17.61 7.93
CA GLU A 94 -18.38 18.66 7.79
C GLU A 94 -19.14 18.96 9.10
N THR A 95 -19.10 18.03 10.05
CA THR A 95 -19.76 18.14 11.35
C THR A 95 -18.93 18.88 12.40
N LEU A 96 -17.62 19.05 12.17
CA LEU A 96 -16.70 19.64 13.13
C LEU A 96 -16.84 21.15 13.20
N LYS A 97 -16.79 21.70 14.42
CA LYS A 97 -16.95 23.12 14.70
C LYS A 97 -15.85 23.62 15.62
N GLU A 98 -15.57 24.90 15.51
CA GLU A 98 -14.78 25.63 16.50
C GLU A 98 -15.42 25.52 17.89
N GLY A 99 -14.62 25.20 18.90
CA GLY A 99 -15.07 24.96 20.27
C GLY A 99 -15.36 23.49 20.60
N ASP A 100 -15.34 22.58 19.63
CA ASP A 100 -15.51 21.16 19.88
C ASP A 100 -14.36 20.60 20.74
N GLU A 101 -14.70 19.71 21.66
CA GLU A 101 -13.73 19.03 22.51
C GLU A 101 -13.08 17.87 21.76
N VAL A 102 -11.76 17.72 21.91
CA VAL A 102 -10.97 16.67 21.28
C VAL A 102 -10.26 15.87 22.36
N LYS A 103 -10.32 14.55 22.27
CA LYS A 103 -9.69 13.63 23.22
C LYS A 103 -8.47 12.97 22.60
N ARG A 104 -7.44 12.79 23.42
CA ARG A 104 -6.30 11.95 23.07
C ARG A 104 -6.68 10.48 23.24
N THR A 105 -6.22 9.66 22.30
CA THR A 105 -6.33 8.20 22.47
C THR A 105 -5.07 7.62 23.13
N GLY A 106 -3.93 8.31 23.06
CA GLY A 106 -2.63 7.77 23.45
C GLY A 106 -2.10 6.71 22.48
N GLU A 107 -2.79 6.44 21.41
CA GLU A 107 -2.47 5.41 20.43
C GLU A 107 -1.95 6.01 19.12
N VAL A 108 -0.92 5.39 18.57
CA VAL A 108 -0.42 5.73 17.23
C VAL A 108 -1.28 5.03 16.18
N LEU A 109 -1.53 5.70 15.08
CA LEU A 109 -2.36 5.19 14.00
C LEU A 109 -1.96 3.78 13.56
N SER A 110 -2.82 2.81 13.86
CA SER A 110 -2.70 1.39 13.54
C SER A 110 -3.89 0.92 12.71
N ILE A 111 -3.74 -0.21 12.05
CA ILE A 111 -4.85 -0.90 11.35
C ILE A 111 -4.89 -2.37 11.76
N PRO A 112 -6.09 -2.97 11.77
CA PRO A 112 -6.21 -4.41 11.89
C PRO A 112 -5.61 -5.11 10.65
N VAL A 113 -4.94 -6.25 10.89
CA VAL A 113 -4.25 -7.03 9.85
C VAL A 113 -4.52 -8.53 10.02
N GLY A 114 -4.37 -9.31 8.96
CA GLY A 114 -4.54 -10.77 9.02
C GLY A 114 -5.03 -11.39 7.72
N GLU A 115 -5.16 -12.72 7.70
CA GLU A 115 -5.61 -13.49 6.51
C GLU A 115 -7.07 -13.20 6.12
N LYS A 116 -7.93 -12.81 7.07
CA LYS A 116 -9.34 -12.47 6.80
C LYS A 116 -9.51 -11.23 5.90
N PHE A 117 -8.43 -10.51 5.63
CA PHE A 117 -8.43 -9.37 4.71
C PHE A 117 -8.36 -9.80 3.23
N LEU A 118 -7.96 -11.05 2.95
CA LEU A 118 -7.98 -11.57 1.57
C LEU A 118 -9.43 -11.65 1.07
N GLY A 119 -9.63 -11.27 -0.18
CA GLY A 119 -10.96 -11.21 -0.81
C GLY A 119 -11.80 -9.98 -0.46
N ARG A 120 -11.29 -9.07 0.38
CA ARG A 120 -12.05 -7.95 0.93
C ARG A 120 -11.66 -6.61 0.29
N VAL A 121 -12.61 -5.68 0.33
CA VAL A 121 -12.38 -4.27 -0.01
C VAL A 121 -12.49 -3.44 1.26
N ILE A 122 -11.41 -2.74 1.58
CA ILE A 122 -11.28 -1.95 2.81
C ILE A 122 -10.98 -0.48 2.51
N ASN A 123 -11.29 0.40 3.46
CA ASN A 123 -10.83 1.78 3.47
C ASN A 123 -9.41 1.89 4.06
N PRO A 124 -8.78 3.08 4.06
CA PRO A 124 -7.43 3.26 4.62
C PRO A 124 -7.29 3.02 6.12
N LEU A 125 -8.38 2.92 6.87
CA LEU A 125 -8.40 2.56 8.30
C LEU A 125 -8.57 1.04 8.54
N GLY A 126 -8.60 0.23 7.47
CA GLY A 126 -8.80 -1.22 7.57
C GLY A 126 -10.27 -1.64 7.74
N GLN A 127 -11.22 -0.72 7.66
CA GLN A 127 -12.64 -1.02 7.77
C GLN A 127 -13.20 -1.55 6.44
N ALA A 128 -14.01 -2.59 6.50
CA ALA A 128 -14.65 -3.18 5.33
C ALA A 128 -15.68 -2.23 4.69
N ILE A 129 -15.61 -2.08 3.36
CA ILE A 129 -16.54 -1.24 2.59
C ILE A 129 -17.21 -2.02 1.44
N ASP A 130 -17.09 -3.34 1.46
CA ASP A 130 -17.62 -4.25 0.42
C ASP A 130 -19.03 -4.77 0.71
N GLY A 131 -19.61 -4.43 1.85
CA GLY A 131 -20.93 -4.88 2.27
C GLY A 131 -20.98 -6.32 2.80
N LEU A 132 -19.84 -6.97 3.03
CA LEU A 132 -19.74 -8.34 3.53
C LEU A 132 -19.62 -8.44 5.07
N GLY A 133 -19.86 -7.32 5.78
CA GLY A 133 -19.72 -7.22 7.23
C GLY A 133 -18.30 -6.90 7.68
N ASP A 134 -18.14 -6.65 8.98
CA ASP A 134 -16.87 -6.27 9.58
C ASP A 134 -15.85 -7.42 9.52
N ILE A 135 -14.58 -7.05 9.52
CA ILE A 135 -13.46 -8.01 9.54
C ILE A 135 -12.94 -8.08 10.96
N GLU A 136 -13.21 -9.19 11.63
CA GLU A 136 -12.64 -9.44 12.95
C GLU A 136 -11.14 -9.75 12.82
N SER A 137 -10.31 -9.01 13.52
CA SER A 137 -8.88 -9.25 13.64
C SER A 137 -8.44 -9.09 15.08
N GLU A 138 -7.55 -9.95 15.52
CA GLU A 138 -6.92 -9.87 16.86
C GLU A 138 -5.55 -9.19 16.80
N GLU A 139 -5.04 -8.93 15.58
CA GLU A 139 -3.73 -8.34 15.36
C GLU A 139 -3.87 -6.95 14.75
N GLU A 140 -3.06 -6.02 15.25
CA GLU A 140 -2.94 -4.66 14.72
C GLU A 140 -1.51 -4.36 14.31
N ARG A 141 -1.37 -3.45 13.35
CA ARG A 141 -0.08 -3.00 12.89
C ARG A 141 -0.07 -1.49 12.66
N ALA A 142 0.92 -0.82 13.23
CA ALA A 142 1.10 0.62 13.00
C ALA A 142 1.33 0.91 11.51
N LEU A 143 0.75 2.01 11.03
CA LEU A 143 0.88 2.41 9.62
C LEU A 143 2.28 2.92 9.29
N GLU A 144 2.86 3.72 10.16
CA GLU A 144 4.20 4.29 10.00
C GLU A 144 5.24 3.42 10.73
N LEU A 145 5.78 2.44 10.01
CA LEU A 145 6.84 1.57 10.50
C LEU A 145 8.12 1.79 9.69
N GLN A 146 9.24 1.68 10.39
CA GLN A 146 10.54 1.72 9.74
C GLN A 146 10.73 0.55 8.77
N ALA A 147 11.38 0.82 7.65
CA ALA A 147 11.75 -0.21 6.68
C ALA A 147 12.71 -1.24 7.30
N PRO A 148 12.72 -2.50 6.82
CA PRO A 148 13.69 -3.49 7.26
C PRO A 148 15.13 -2.97 7.10
N SER A 149 15.97 -3.19 8.11
CA SER A 149 17.38 -2.79 8.06
C SER A 149 18.17 -3.61 7.02
N VAL A 150 19.38 -3.18 6.69
CA VAL A 150 20.28 -3.90 5.76
C VAL A 150 20.53 -5.34 6.20
N LEU A 151 20.69 -5.57 7.50
CA LEU A 151 20.95 -6.91 8.08
C LEU A 151 19.73 -7.85 7.96
N MET A 152 18.55 -7.30 7.86
CA MET A 152 17.30 -8.06 7.74
C MET A 152 16.99 -8.49 6.30
N ARG A 153 17.72 -7.97 5.31
CA ARG A 153 17.47 -8.19 3.87
C ARG A 153 18.40 -9.24 3.30
N GLN A 154 17.95 -9.90 2.25
CA GLN A 154 18.78 -10.70 1.37
C GLN A 154 18.64 -10.27 -0.10
N PRO A 155 19.54 -10.67 -1.01
CA PRO A 155 19.44 -10.36 -2.43
C PRO A 155 18.13 -10.85 -3.04
N VAL A 156 17.66 -10.12 -4.05
CA VAL A 156 16.46 -10.47 -4.82
C VAL A 156 16.86 -11.37 -5.98
N GLU A 157 16.57 -12.66 -5.88
CA GLU A 157 16.94 -13.68 -6.87
C GLU A 157 15.75 -14.52 -7.37
N GLU A 158 14.59 -14.41 -6.71
CA GLU A 158 13.39 -15.14 -7.09
C GLU A 158 12.51 -14.29 -8.02
N PRO A 159 12.02 -14.86 -9.17
CA PRO A 159 11.19 -14.10 -10.09
C PRO A 159 9.80 -13.81 -9.51
N MET A 160 9.32 -12.58 -9.73
CA MET A 160 7.90 -12.22 -9.68
C MET A 160 7.39 -12.20 -11.11
N GLN A 161 6.84 -13.30 -11.56
CA GLN A 161 6.36 -13.42 -12.93
C GLN A 161 5.09 -12.58 -13.14
N THR A 162 5.15 -11.66 -14.11
CA THR A 162 4.04 -10.79 -14.44
C THR A 162 3.07 -11.42 -15.44
N GLY A 163 3.51 -12.46 -16.17
CA GLY A 163 2.80 -13.05 -17.30
C GLY A 163 2.93 -12.23 -18.59
N ILE A 164 3.61 -11.09 -18.54
CA ILE A 164 3.82 -10.19 -19.68
C ILE A 164 5.21 -10.44 -20.25
N LYS A 165 5.27 -11.03 -21.44
CA LYS A 165 6.53 -11.43 -22.10
C LYS A 165 7.57 -10.30 -22.14
N ALA A 166 7.14 -9.07 -22.47
CA ALA A 166 8.02 -7.92 -22.55
C ALA A 166 8.69 -7.57 -21.22
N ILE A 167 7.98 -7.73 -20.10
CA ILE A 167 8.50 -7.46 -18.75
C ILE A 167 9.38 -8.63 -18.32
N ASP A 168 8.85 -9.85 -18.31
CA ASP A 168 9.53 -11.02 -17.74
C ASP A 168 10.82 -11.36 -18.50
N ALA A 169 10.88 -11.07 -19.81
CA ALA A 169 12.07 -11.30 -20.62
C ALA A 169 13.08 -10.16 -20.59
N MET A 170 12.65 -8.88 -20.61
CA MET A 170 13.55 -7.75 -20.86
C MET A 170 13.75 -6.83 -19.65
N THR A 171 12.74 -6.74 -18.76
CA THR A 171 12.79 -5.94 -17.51
C THR A 171 12.25 -6.74 -16.33
N PRO A 172 12.83 -7.93 -16.05
CA PRO A 172 12.29 -8.86 -15.07
C PRO A 172 12.19 -8.26 -13.68
N ILE A 173 11.16 -8.64 -12.96
CA ILE A 173 10.86 -8.21 -11.60
C ILE A 173 11.14 -9.37 -10.66
N GLY A 174 11.80 -9.11 -9.53
CA GLY A 174 12.05 -10.08 -8.49
C GLY A 174 11.17 -9.88 -7.25
N ARG A 175 10.98 -10.95 -6.49
CA ARG A 175 10.24 -10.93 -5.22
C ARG A 175 10.99 -10.10 -4.17
N GLY A 176 10.41 -8.97 -3.79
CA GLY A 176 11.04 -7.98 -2.90
C GLY A 176 11.57 -6.73 -3.61
N GLN A 177 11.45 -6.66 -4.95
CA GLN A 177 11.85 -5.51 -5.74
C GLN A 177 10.79 -4.42 -5.74
N ARG A 178 11.25 -3.18 -5.93
CA ARG A 178 10.41 -2.00 -6.22
C ARG A 178 10.53 -1.65 -7.69
N GLN A 179 9.54 -1.98 -8.49
CA GLN A 179 9.55 -1.70 -9.92
C GLN A 179 8.48 -0.66 -10.26
N LEU A 180 8.91 0.51 -10.72
CA LEU A 180 8.03 1.59 -11.10
C LEU A 180 7.31 1.29 -12.41
N ILE A 181 6.01 1.52 -12.47
CA ILE A 181 5.21 1.52 -13.69
C ILE A 181 4.86 2.98 -14.00
N ILE A 182 5.40 3.52 -15.09
CA ILE A 182 5.32 4.96 -15.38
C ILE A 182 4.86 5.22 -16.81
N GLY A 183 4.08 6.27 -17.01
CA GLY A 183 3.58 6.70 -18.33
C GLY A 183 2.37 7.60 -18.23
N ASP A 184 1.93 8.13 -19.36
CA ASP A 184 0.78 9.01 -19.45
C ASP A 184 -0.55 8.29 -19.16
N ARG A 185 -1.63 9.06 -19.04
CA ARG A 185 -2.99 8.52 -18.88
C ARG A 185 -3.33 7.57 -20.01
N LYS A 186 -4.05 6.48 -19.69
CA LYS A 186 -4.59 5.51 -20.65
C LYS A 186 -3.53 4.73 -21.47
N THR A 187 -2.27 4.69 -21.03
CA THR A 187 -1.22 3.89 -21.67
C THR A 187 -1.21 2.42 -21.22
N GLY A 188 -2.12 2.01 -20.32
CA GLY A 188 -2.23 0.63 -19.86
C GLY A 188 -1.51 0.32 -18.54
N LYS A 189 -1.08 1.32 -17.76
CA LYS A 189 -0.39 1.10 -16.47
C LYS A 189 -1.15 0.19 -15.52
N THR A 190 -2.43 0.51 -15.27
CA THR A 190 -3.31 -0.29 -14.42
C THR A 190 -3.50 -1.71 -14.98
N SER A 191 -3.65 -1.86 -16.31
CA SER A 191 -3.82 -3.18 -16.94
C SER A 191 -2.60 -4.07 -16.70
N VAL A 192 -1.38 -3.57 -16.89
CA VAL A 192 -0.13 -4.29 -16.58
C VAL A 192 -0.12 -4.79 -15.14
N CYS A 193 -0.55 -3.96 -14.20
CA CYS A 193 -0.58 -4.32 -12.78
C CYS A 193 -1.67 -5.36 -12.47
N ILE A 194 -2.85 -5.23 -13.05
CA ILE A 194 -3.95 -6.21 -12.87
C ILE A 194 -3.56 -7.55 -13.50
N ASP A 195 -2.99 -7.56 -14.71
CA ASP A 195 -2.50 -8.79 -15.36
C ASP A 195 -1.44 -9.48 -14.50
N THR A 196 -0.57 -8.71 -13.83
CA THR A 196 0.40 -9.27 -12.88
C THR A 196 -0.29 -9.95 -11.69
N ILE A 197 -1.39 -9.39 -11.16
CA ILE A 197 -2.20 -10.06 -10.12
C ILE A 197 -2.81 -11.35 -10.67
N LEU A 198 -3.46 -11.28 -11.84
CA LEU A 198 -4.13 -12.43 -12.45
C LEU A 198 -3.15 -13.58 -12.71
N ASN A 199 -1.91 -13.27 -13.06
CA ASN A 199 -0.86 -14.26 -13.29
C ASN A 199 -0.40 -15.01 -12.03
N GLN A 200 -0.76 -14.54 -10.82
CA GLN A 200 -0.44 -15.24 -9.57
C GLN A 200 -1.41 -16.40 -9.25
N ARG A 201 -2.47 -16.58 -10.03
CA ARG A 201 -3.49 -17.62 -9.82
C ARG A 201 -2.88 -19.02 -9.73
N ASP A 202 -2.00 -19.36 -10.64
CA ASP A 202 -1.40 -20.70 -10.67
C ASP A 202 -0.45 -20.90 -9.47
N ASN A 203 0.29 -19.87 -9.07
CA ASN A 203 1.08 -19.87 -7.84
C ASN A 203 0.20 -20.05 -6.59
N TRP A 204 -0.96 -19.39 -6.56
CA TRP A 204 -1.92 -19.53 -5.46
C TRP A 204 -2.51 -20.92 -5.38
N ALA A 205 -2.87 -21.51 -6.52
CA ALA A 205 -3.48 -22.84 -6.62
C ALA A 205 -2.55 -23.98 -6.17
N THR A 206 -1.23 -23.76 -6.10
CA THR A 206 -0.28 -24.79 -5.60
C THR A 206 -0.50 -25.14 -4.12
N GLY A 207 -1.07 -24.21 -3.33
CA GLY A 207 -1.18 -24.35 -1.88
C GLY A 207 0.17 -24.26 -1.13
N ASP A 208 1.28 -24.10 -1.84
CA ASP A 208 2.62 -24.00 -1.25
C ASP A 208 2.90 -22.54 -0.82
N PRO A 209 3.06 -22.27 0.49
CA PRO A 209 3.33 -20.92 0.98
C PRO A 209 4.55 -20.23 0.35
N LYS A 210 5.52 -21.01 -0.14
CA LYS A 210 6.72 -20.49 -0.82
C LYS A 210 6.45 -20.03 -2.26
N GLN A 211 5.38 -20.51 -2.86
CA GLN A 211 4.98 -20.12 -4.21
C GLN A 211 3.85 -19.10 -4.19
N GLN A 212 2.91 -19.25 -3.25
CA GLN A 212 1.76 -18.37 -3.11
C GLN A 212 2.18 -16.91 -2.97
N VAL A 213 1.48 -16.04 -3.69
CA VAL A 213 1.65 -14.58 -3.59
C VAL A 213 0.32 -13.96 -3.17
N ARG A 214 0.33 -13.25 -2.05
CA ARG A 214 -0.79 -12.42 -1.61
C ARG A 214 -0.72 -11.09 -2.32
N CYS A 215 -1.82 -10.64 -2.88
CA CYS A 215 -1.86 -9.41 -3.64
C CYS A 215 -2.61 -8.31 -2.87
N ILE A 216 -2.12 -7.08 -2.98
CA ILE A 216 -2.77 -5.89 -2.44
C ILE A 216 -2.86 -4.87 -3.57
N TYR A 217 -4.07 -4.46 -3.89
CA TYR A 217 -4.31 -3.38 -4.84
C TYR A 217 -4.76 -2.13 -4.10
N VAL A 218 -3.94 -1.09 -4.11
CA VAL A 218 -4.22 0.18 -3.44
C VAL A 218 -4.68 1.20 -4.47
N ALA A 219 -5.98 1.52 -4.45
CA ALA A 219 -6.60 2.51 -5.32
C ALA A 219 -6.57 3.89 -4.66
N VAL A 220 -5.81 4.83 -5.22
CA VAL A 220 -5.65 6.19 -4.68
C VAL A 220 -6.26 7.21 -5.62
N GLY A 221 -7.31 7.90 -5.19
CA GLY A 221 -7.94 8.97 -5.96
C GLY A 221 -8.60 8.52 -7.28
N GLN A 222 -8.90 7.24 -7.43
CA GLN A 222 -9.59 6.70 -8.58
C GLN A 222 -11.12 6.88 -8.47
N LYS A 223 -11.81 6.83 -9.59
CA LYS A 223 -13.28 6.83 -9.60
C LYS A 223 -13.81 5.53 -8.96
N GLY A 224 -14.84 5.62 -8.15
CA GLY A 224 -15.49 4.44 -7.55
C GLY A 224 -15.93 3.40 -8.58
N SER A 225 -16.40 3.83 -9.76
CA SER A 225 -16.75 2.93 -10.88
C SER A 225 -15.54 2.15 -11.42
N THR A 226 -14.35 2.76 -11.44
CA THR A 226 -13.11 2.09 -11.86
C THR A 226 -12.71 1.02 -10.83
N ILE A 227 -12.78 1.35 -9.54
CA ILE A 227 -12.51 0.39 -8.45
C ILE A 227 -13.47 -0.79 -8.50
N ALA A 228 -14.76 -0.52 -8.72
CA ALA A 228 -15.78 -1.56 -8.87
C ALA A 228 -15.50 -2.47 -10.09
N SER A 229 -15.07 -1.90 -11.22
CA SER A 229 -14.69 -2.66 -12.41
C SER A 229 -13.48 -3.55 -12.17
N ILE A 230 -12.45 -3.05 -11.47
CA ILE A 230 -11.26 -3.82 -11.11
C ILE A 230 -11.64 -4.96 -10.17
N ARG A 231 -12.43 -4.69 -9.11
CA ARG A 231 -12.93 -5.73 -8.21
C ARG A 231 -13.61 -6.84 -9.00
N LYS A 232 -14.53 -6.47 -9.92
CA LYS A 232 -15.25 -7.43 -10.75
C LYS A 232 -14.30 -8.23 -11.63
N THR A 233 -13.32 -7.60 -12.26
CA THR A 233 -12.33 -8.29 -13.09
C THR A 233 -11.55 -9.33 -12.27
N LEU A 234 -11.11 -8.99 -11.06
CA LEU A 234 -10.42 -9.92 -10.16
C LEU A 234 -11.34 -11.07 -9.72
N GLU A 235 -12.61 -10.78 -9.43
CA GLU A 235 -13.62 -11.78 -9.07
C GLU A 235 -13.92 -12.75 -10.23
N ASP A 236 -14.18 -12.22 -11.43
CA ASP A 236 -14.49 -13.00 -12.63
C ASP A 236 -13.35 -13.99 -13.01
N HIS A 237 -12.09 -13.66 -12.64
CA HIS A 237 -10.91 -14.49 -12.91
C HIS A 237 -10.44 -15.30 -11.69
N GLY A 238 -11.19 -15.28 -10.58
CA GLY A 238 -10.83 -16.00 -9.35
C GLY A 238 -9.62 -15.43 -8.61
N ALA A 239 -9.19 -14.21 -8.94
CA ALA A 239 -8.02 -13.58 -8.35
C ALA A 239 -8.35 -12.76 -7.08
N LEU A 240 -9.63 -12.51 -6.82
CA LEU A 240 -10.06 -11.77 -5.63
C LEU A 240 -9.76 -12.57 -4.35
N GLU A 241 -9.81 -13.90 -4.39
CA GLU A 241 -9.58 -14.76 -3.20
C GLU A 241 -8.20 -14.56 -2.56
N TYR A 242 -7.18 -14.16 -3.33
CA TYR A 242 -5.83 -13.87 -2.83
C TYR A 242 -5.48 -12.37 -2.90
N THR A 243 -6.46 -11.52 -3.14
CA THR A 243 -6.25 -10.08 -3.32
C THR A 243 -7.07 -9.28 -2.32
N THR A 244 -6.43 -8.33 -1.63
CA THR A 244 -7.10 -7.29 -0.85
C THR A 244 -7.10 -5.98 -1.61
N ILE A 245 -8.23 -5.27 -1.67
CA ILE A 245 -8.33 -3.95 -2.27
C ILE A 245 -8.40 -2.90 -1.16
N VAL A 246 -7.44 -1.98 -1.12
CA VAL A 246 -7.48 -0.79 -0.26
C VAL A 246 -7.97 0.39 -1.10
N ALA A 247 -9.12 0.92 -0.79
CA ALA A 247 -9.77 1.94 -1.62
C ALA A 247 -9.85 3.29 -0.92
N ALA A 248 -9.25 4.31 -1.57
CA ALA A 248 -9.45 5.72 -1.27
C ALA A 248 -9.90 6.43 -2.55
N PRO A 249 -11.20 6.38 -2.88
CA PRO A 249 -11.72 6.95 -4.12
C PRO A 249 -11.55 8.46 -4.22
N ALA A 250 -11.81 9.01 -5.40
CA ALA A 250 -11.65 10.44 -5.68
C ALA A 250 -12.53 11.34 -4.80
N SER A 251 -13.67 10.82 -4.32
CA SER A 251 -14.60 11.49 -3.41
C SER A 251 -14.08 11.61 -1.98
N ASP A 252 -13.12 10.77 -1.58
CA ASP A 252 -12.63 10.77 -0.21
C ASP A 252 -11.75 11.97 0.11
N SER A 253 -11.55 12.22 1.40
CA SER A 253 -10.68 13.28 1.89
C SER A 253 -9.21 13.11 1.43
N ALA A 254 -8.45 14.20 1.46
CA ALA A 254 -7.01 14.14 1.20
C ALA A 254 -6.28 13.23 2.21
N GLY A 255 -6.74 13.18 3.47
CA GLY A 255 -6.22 12.30 4.51
C GLY A 255 -6.28 10.83 4.11
N PHE A 256 -7.41 10.34 3.61
CA PHE A 256 -7.56 8.97 3.16
C PHE A 256 -6.67 8.64 1.96
N LYS A 257 -6.58 9.54 0.96
CA LYS A 257 -5.69 9.35 -0.20
C LYS A 257 -4.22 9.32 0.19
N TRP A 258 -3.83 10.09 1.19
CA TRP A 258 -2.48 10.08 1.75
C TRP A 258 -2.18 8.77 2.47
N LEU A 259 -3.12 8.24 3.29
CA LEU A 259 -2.92 7.06 4.12
C LEU A 259 -2.98 5.73 3.35
N ALA A 260 -3.81 5.62 2.33
CA ALA A 260 -4.08 4.34 1.65
C ALA A 260 -2.83 3.55 1.26
N PRO A 261 -1.74 4.13 0.71
CA PRO A 261 -0.52 3.41 0.42
C PRO A 261 0.16 2.85 1.67
N PHE A 262 0.13 3.55 2.79
CA PHE A 262 0.70 3.07 4.05
C PHE A 262 -0.11 1.90 4.63
N THR A 263 -1.43 1.92 4.48
CA THR A 263 -2.31 0.81 4.83
C THR A 263 -1.95 -0.45 4.03
N GLY A 264 -1.81 -0.32 2.71
CA GLY A 264 -1.36 -1.42 1.86
C GLY A 264 0.02 -1.95 2.26
N ALA A 265 0.95 -1.06 2.59
CA ALA A 265 2.29 -1.43 3.05
C ALA A 265 2.26 -2.13 4.42
N ALA A 266 1.45 -1.67 5.38
CA ALA A 266 1.33 -2.28 6.71
C ALA A 266 0.77 -3.70 6.62
N LEU A 267 -0.31 -3.88 5.85
CA LEU A 267 -0.89 -5.20 5.59
C LEU A 267 0.10 -6.13 4.88
N GLY A 268 0.80 -5.64 3.86
CA GLY A 268 1.81 -6.41 3.14
C GLY A 268 3.00 -6.81 4.02
N GLN A 269 3.48 -5.90 4.87
CA GLN A 269 4.54 -6.21 5.82
C GLN A 269 4.13 -7.26 6.87
N HIS A 270 2.87 -7.26 7.30
CA HIS A 270 2.38 -8.28 8.22
C HIS A 270 2.63 -9.68 7.64
N TRP A 271 2.22 -9.93 6.41
CA TRP A 271 2.46 -11.21 5.74
C TRP A 271 3.92 -11.48 5.41
N MET A 272 4.67 -10.44 5.00
CA MET A 272 6.11 -10.57 4.73
C MET A 272 6.88 -11.06 5.95
N TYR A 273 6.60 -10.52 7.15
CA TYR A 273 7.23 -10.97 8.41
C TYR A 273 6.74 -12.36 8.88
N GLN A 274 5.67 -12.89 8.31
CA GLN A 274 5.24 -14.29 8.47
C GLN A 274 5.91 -15.25 7.47
N GLY A 275 6.93 -14.79 6.73
CA GLY A 275 7.62 -15.60 5.73
C GLY A 275 6.86 -15.75 4.39
N LYS A 276 5.80 -14.97 4.17
CA LYS A 276 4.96 -15.05 2.98
C LYS A 276 5.39 -14.07 1.90
N HIS A 277 5.00 -14.33 0.65
CA HIS A 277 5.29 -13.43 -0.45
C HIS A 277 4.09 -12.54 -0.76
N VAL A 278 4.36 -11.26 -0.95
CA VAL A 278 3.34 -10.24 -1.17
C VAL A 278 3.67 -9.39 -2.40
N LEU A 279 2.66 -9.08 -3.19
CA LEU A 279 2.69 -8.10 -4.26
C LEU A 279 1.78 -6.93 -3.87
N VAL A 280 2.31 -5.73 -3.76
CA VAL A 280 1.53 -4.52 -3.53
C VAL A 280 1.60 -3.58 -4.73
N ILE A 281 0.45 -3.13 -5.18
CA ILE A 281 0.29 -2.18 -6.28
C ILE A 281 -0.23 -0.87 -5.71
N TYR A 282 0.44 0.24 -6.01
CA TYR A 282 -0.01 1.58 -5.62
C TYR A 282 -0.49 2.35 -6.85
N ASP A 283 -1.79 2.41 -7.07
CA ASP A 283 -2.39 3.06 -8.24
C ASP A 283 -3.22 4.29 -7.85
N ASP A 284 -2.64 5.54 -7.82
CA ASP A 284 -1.24 5.85 -8.12
C ASP A 284 -0.61 6.75 -7.04
N LEU A 285 0.70 6.76 -6.96
CA LEU A 285 1.44 7.60 -6.00
C LEU A 285 1.49 9.10 -6.40
N THR A 286 1.18 9.44 -7.64
CA THR A 286 1.00 10.84 -8.05
C THR A 286 -0.16 11.46 -7.28
N LYS A 287 -1.27 10.73 -7.14
CA LYS A 287 -2.43 11.16 -6.36
C LYS A 287 -2.14 11.25 -4.87
N GLN A 288 -1.32 10.33 -4.34
CA GLN A 288 -0.85 10.43 -2.95
C GLN A 288 -0.05 11.72 -2.74
N ALA A 289 0.89 12.03 -3.63
CA ALA A 289 1.69 13.26 -3.54
C ALA A 289 0.82 14.51 -3.65
N GLU A 290 -0.17 14.54 -4.56
CA GLU A 290 -1.13 15.64 -4.70
C GLU A 290 -1.95 15.84 -3.41
N ALA A 291 -2.43 14.75 -2.79
CA ALA A 291 -3.13 14.79 -1.52
C ALA A 291 -2.24 15.30 -0.37
N TYR A 292 -1.00 14.82 -0.29
CA TYR A 292 -0.04 15.28 0.70
C TYR A 292 0.34 16.76 0.53
N ARG A 293 0.46 17.24 -0.72
CA ARG A 293 0.62 18.67 -1.01
C ARG A 293 -0.54 19.50 -0.50
N ALA A 294 -1.79 19.06 -0.76
CA ALA A 294 -2.97 19.75 -0.26
C ALA A 294 -2.99 19.83 1.27
N ILE A 295 -2.76 18.70 1.96
CA ILE A 295 -2.66 18.65 3.42
C ILE A 295 -1.57 19.58 3.94
N SER A 296 -0.38 19.56 3.33
CA SER A 296 0.76 20.37 3.76
C SER A 296 0.50 21.88 3.62
N LEU A 297 -0.16 22.28 2.53
CA LEU A 297 -0.54 23.69 2.32
C LEU A 297 -1.60 24.14 3.34
N LEU A 298 -2.59 23.30 3.63
CA LEU A 298 -3.61 23.59 4.64
C LEU A 298 -3.03 23.67 6.06
N LEU A 299 -2.04 22.82 6.36
CA LEU A 299 -1.23 22.88 7.60
C LEU A 299 -0.21 24.03 7.59
N ARG A 300 -0.20 24.89 6.58
CA ARG A 300 0.70 26.04 6.42
C ARG A 300 2.19 25.68 6.42
N ARG A 301 2.54 24.46 6.01
CA ARG A 301 3.94 24.06 5.78
C ARG A 301 4.50 24.83 4.59
N PRO A 302 5.76 25.31 4.64
CA PRO A 302 6.33 26.08 3.55
C PRO A 302 6.43 25.24 2.26
N PRO A 303 5.89 25.74 1.14
CA PRO A 303 5.94 25.05 -0.14
C PRO A 303 7.33 25.11 -0.77
N GLY A 304 7.73 24.01 -1.40
CA GLY A 304 8.92 23.92 -2.25
C GLY A 304 8.57 23.89 -3.75
N ARG A 305 9.34 23.11 -4.52
CA ARG A 305 9.14 22.94 -5.96
C ARG A 305 7.72 22.44 -6.28
N GLU A 306 7.05 23.06 -7.23
CA GLU A 306 5.67 22.76 -7.65
C GLU A 306 4.66 22.77 -6.48
N ALA A 307 4.95 23.60 -5.46
CA ALA A 307 4.18 23.70 -4.22
C ALA A 307 4.15 22.40 -3.36
N TYR A 308 4.97 21.40 -3.65
CA TYR A 308 5.13 20.25 -2.78
C TYR A 308 5.91 20.62 -1.52
N PRO A 309 5.63 20.00 -0.36
CA PRO A 309 6.44 20.21 0.84
C PRO A 309 7.84 19.61 0.67
N GLY A 310 8.81 20.11 1.43
CA GLY A 310 10.21 19.70 1.33
C GLY A 310 10.46 18.21 1.59
N ASP A 311 9.55 17.54 2.30
CA ASP A 311 9.62 16.14 2.66
C ASP A 311 8.85 15.19 1.73
N VAL A 312 8.39 15.65 0.55
CA VAL A 312 7.66 14.79 -0.40
C VAL A 312 8.50 13.61 -0.92
N PHE A 313 9.82 13.78 -1.04
CA PHE A 313 10.71 12.67 -1.34
C PHE A 313 10.66 11.61 -0.23
N TYR A 314 10.70 12.05 1.03
CA TYR A 314 10.63 11.17 2.19
C TYR A 314 9.27 10.47 2.31
N LEU A 315 8.18 11.10 1.88
CA LEU A 315 6.85 10.47 1.79
C LEU A 315 6.92 9.15 1.00
N HIS A 316 7.49 9.18 -0.20
CA HIS A 316 7.57 8.01 -1.06
C HIS A 316 8.72 7.06 -0.67
N SER A 317 9.87 7.58 -0.21
CA SER A 317 11.00 6.74 0.15
C SER A 317 10.70 5.89 1.39
N ARG A 318 10.11 6.48 2.46
CA ARG A 318 9.73 5.71 3.65
C ARG A 318 8.64 4.66 3.39
N LEU A 319 7.80 4.87 2.39
CA LEU A 319 6.82 3.90 1.93
C LEU A 319 7.48 2.77 1.14
N LEU A 320 8.22 3.11 0.09
CA LEU A 320 8.75 2.14 -0.88
C LEU A 320 9.94 1.34 -0.33
N GLU A 321 10.75 1.90 0.56
CA GLU A 321 11.83 1.17 1.24
C GLU A 321 11.33 0.03 2.13
N ARG A 322 10.06 -0.01 2.47
CA ARG A 322 9.41 -1.11 3.20
C ARG A 322 9.30 -2.39 2.35
N ALA A 323 9.32 -2.26 1.02
CA ALA A 323 9.39 -3.39 0.11
C ALA A 323 10.80 -3.97 0.11
N ALA A 324 10.91 -5.28 0.42
CA ALA A 324 12.16 -5.98 0.56
C ALA A 324 11.98 -7.50 0.47
N LYS A 325 13.07 -8.22 0.27
CA LYS A 325 13.21 -9.66 0.52
C LYS A 325 13.89 -9.82 1.88
N LEU A 326 13.20 -10.41 2.84
CA LEU A 326 13.79 -10.70 4.16
C LEU A 326 14.73 -11.90 4.09
N ASN A 327 15.74 -11.92 4.97
CA ASN A 327 16.65 -13.05 5.11
C ASN A 327 15.93 -14.29 5.66
N ASP A 328 16.59 -15.46 5.59
CA ASP A 328 16.00 -16.73 5.99
C ASP A 328 15.76 -16.83 7.51
N GLU A 329 16.55 -16.11 8.32
CA GLU A 329 16.35 -16.03 9.77
C GLU A 329 15.01 -15.38 10.13
N LEU A 330 14.51 -14.49 9.27
CA LEU A 330 13.20 -13.83 9.38
C LEU A 330 12.11 -14.52 8.52
N GLY A 331 12.35 -15.77 8.09
CA GLY A 331 11.39 -16.57 7.35
C GLY A 331 11.42 -16.38 5.83
N GLY A 332 12.34 -15.56 5.28
CA GLY A 332 12.51 -15.40 3.83
C GLY A 332 11.34 -14.79 3.07
N GLY A 333 10.40 -14.14 3.75
CA GLY A 333 9.26 -13.48 3.13
C GLY A 333 9.67 -12.30 2.22
N SER A 334 8.75 -11.85 1.36
CA SER A 334 9.01 -10.72 0.48
C SER A 334 7.81 -9.81 0.31
N LEU A 335 8.06 -8.52 0.17
CA LEU A 335 7.10 -7.52 -0.25
C LEU A 335 7.61 -6.87 -1.53
N THR A 336 6.96 -7.16 -2.66
CA THR A 336 7.26 -6.60 -3.97
C THR A 336 6.32 -5.43 -4.22
N ALA A 337 6.85 -4.28 -4.61
CA ALA A 337 6.05 -3.08 -4.85
C ALA A 337 6.04 -2.68 -6.32
N LEU A 338 4.84 -2.45 -6.86
CA LEU A 338 4.61 -1.85 -8.18
C LEU A 338 3.94 -0.49 -7.99
N PRO A 339 4.71 0.57 -7.69
CA PRO A 339 4.16 1.92 -7.69
C PRO A 339 3.85 2.36 -9.11
N ILE A 340 2.72 3.05 -9.28
CA ILE A 340 2.33 3.70 -10.53
C ILE A 340 2.56 5.20 -10.39
N ILE A 341 3.19 5.80 -11.39
CA ILE A 341 3.31 7.24 -11.55
C ILE A 341 2.71 7.67 -12.89
N GLU A 342 1.88 8.70 -12.84
CA GLU A 342 1.32 9.32 -14.03
C GLU A 342 2.21 10.46 -14.51
N THR A 343 2.61 10.41 -15.78
CA THR A 343 3.29 11.52 -16.47
C THR A 343 2.30 12.36 -17.28
N LYS A 344 2.76 13.51 -17.74
CA LYS A 344 2.05 14.37 -18.69
C LYS A 344 2.96 14.60 -19.89
N ALA A 345 2.48 14.33 -21.09
CA ALA A 345 3.23 14.47 -22.35
C ALA A 345 4.58 13.68 -22.32
N ASN A 346 4.58 12.48 -21.74
CA ASN A 346 5.74 11.61 -21.56
C ASN A 346 6.92 12.28 -20.78
N ASP A 347 6.67 13.37 -20.02
CA ASP A 347 7.71 14.06 -19.27
C ASP A 347 8.10 13.29 -17.99
N VAL A 348 9.17 12.52 -18.08
CA VAL A 348 9.79 11.81 -16.94
C VAL A 348 10.71 12.69 -16.11
N SER A 349 10.98 13.93 -16.55
CA SER A 349 11.86 14.90 -15.85
C SER A 349 11.11 15.73 -14.81
N ALA A 350 9.78 15.60 -14.73
CA ALA A 350 8.95 16.26 -13.73
C ALA A 350 9.34 15.83 -12.31
N PHE A 351 8.95 16.61 -11.30
CA PHE A 351 9.46 16.47 -9.93
C PHE A 351 9.12 15.13 -9.29
N ILE A 352 7.86 14.70 -9.30
CA ILE A 352 7.45 13.42 -8.69
C ILE A 352 8.00 12.21 -9.46
N PRO A 353 7.92 12.13 -10.80
CA PRO A 353 8.57 11.07 -11.58
C PRO A 353 10.05 10.86 -11.25
N THR A 354 10.86 11.94 -11.26
CA THR A 354 12.30 11.85 -10.96
C THR A 354 12.58 11.33 -9.55
N ASN A 355 11.80 11.76 -8.56
CA ASN A 355 11.92 11.28 -7.19
C ASN A 355 11.68 9.76 -7.11
N VAL A 356 10.58 9.27 -7.70
CA VAL A 356 10.22 7.85 -7.60
C VAL A 356 11.13 6.96 -8.44
N ILE A 357 11.60 7.41 -9.61
CA ILE A 357 12.64 6.72 -10.39
C ILE A 357 13.91 6.50 -9.55
N SER A 358 14.31 7.51 -8.74
CA SER A 358 15.51 7.39 -7.91
C SER A 358 15.34 6.43 -6.72
N ILE A 359 14.12 6.31 -6.16
CA ILE A 359 13.80 5.45 -5.02
C ILE A 359 13.66 3.97 -5.45
N THR A 360 13.19 3.73 -6.67
CA THR A 360 12.85 2.38 -7.16
C THR A 360 14.05 1.66 -7.79
N ASP A 361 13.94 0.34 -7.91
CA ASP A 361 14.97 -0.55 -8.47
C ASP A 361 14.84 -0.68 -10.00
N GLY A 362 14.20 0.25 -10.63
CA GLY A 362 13.98 0.33 -12.06
C GLY A 362 12.56 0.79 -12.41
N GLN A 363 12.32 0.97 -13.70
CA GLN A 363 11.04 1.41 -14.24
C GLN A 363 10.64 0.66 -15.50
N VAL A 364 9.34 0.43 -15.66
CA VAL A 364 8.69 0.05 -16.92
C VAL A 364 7.99 1.28 -17.45
N PHE A 365 8.45 1.80 -18.58
CA PHE A 365 7.92 3.00 -19.20
C PHE A 365 6.90 2.65 -20.28
N LEU A 366 5.65 3.08 -20.09
CA LEU A 366 4.59 2.94 -21.08
C LEU A 366 4.41 4.26 -21.83
N GLU A 367 4.61 4.20 -23.15
CA GLU A 367 4.68 5.36 -24.01
C GLU A 367 3.37 5.54 -24.80
N SER A 368 2.88 6.78 -24.86
CA SER A 368 1.62 7.11 -25.56
C SER A 368 1.70 6.85 -27.06
N ASP A 369 2.85 7.12 -27.67
CA ASP A 369 3.04 6.95 -29.12
C ASP A 369 2.99 5.47 -29.50
N LEU A 370 3.63 4.58 -28.73
CA LEU A 370 3.54 3.13 -28.94
C LEU A 370 2.10 2.64 -28.76
N PHE A 371 1.40 3.16 -27.76
CA PHE A 371 -0.01 2.79 -27.53
C PHE A 371 -0.90 3.18 -28.70
N ASN A 372 -0.71 4.39 -29.26
CA ASN A 372 -1.46 4.90 -30.38
C ASN A 372 -1.14 4.16 -31.70
N GLN A 373 0.10 3.66 -31.83
CA GLN A 373 0.52 2.79 -32.93
C GLN A 373 -0.05 1.36 -32.85
N GLY A 374 -0.73 1.02 -31.75
CA GLY A 374 -1.31 -0.31 -31.54
C GLY A 374 -0.40 -1.31 -30.85
N VAL A 375 0.80 -0.90 -30.40
CA VAL A 375 1.71 -1.75 -29.62
C VAL A 375 1.15 -1.92 -28.21
N ARG A 376 0.80 -3.15 -27.83
CA ARG A 376 0.21 -3.47 -26.51
C ARG A 376 0.80 -4.74 -25.95
N PRO A 377 1.42 -4.65 -24.73
CA PRO A 377 1.61 -3.44 -23.91
C PRO A 377 2.55 -2.42 -24.56
N ALA A 378 2.26 -1.14 -24.34
CA ALA A 378 3.01 -0.01 -24.93
C ALA A 378 4.35 0.24 -24.22
N ILE A 379 5.12 -0.80 -23.96
CA ILE A 379 6.36 -0.75 -23.20
C ILE A 379 7.51 -0.26 -24.09
N ASN A 380 8.09 0.88 -23.72
CA ASN A 380 9.35 1.29 -24.33
C ASN A 380 10.53 0.58 -23.68
N VAL A 381 11.04 -0.46 -24.33
CA VAL A 381 12.13 -1.32 -23.83
C VAL A 381 13.47 -0.57 -23.77
N GLY A 382 13.64 0.46 -24.60
CA GLY A 382 14.88 1.25 -24.63
C GLY A 382 15.14 2.02 -23.32
N VAL A 383 14.07 2.63 -22.75
CA VAL A 383 14.16 3.43 -21.52
C VAL A 383 13.69 2.67 -20.26
N SER A 384 13.10 1.49 -20.43
CA SER A 384 12.72 0.64 -19.30
C SER A 384 13.96 -0.08 -18.75
N VAL A 385 14.06 -0.14 -17.42
CA VAL A 385 15.23 -0.72 -16.73
C VAL A 385 14.76 -1.57 -15.54
N SER A 386 15.42 -2.71 -15.32
CA SER A 386 15.39 -3.44 -14.05
C SER A 386 16.80 -3.53 -13.51
N ARG A 387 17.04 -2.98 -12.31
CA ARG A 387 18.37 -3.04 -11.66
C ARG A 387 18.68 -4.42 -11.10
N VAL A 388 17.67 -5.22 -10.82
CA VAL A 388 17.82 -6.64 -10.44
C VAL A 388 18.12 -7.48 -11.68
N GLY A 389 17.40 -7.23 -12.77
CA GLY A 389 17.66 -7.83 -14.07
C GLY A 389 17.67 -9.36 -14.04
N GLY A 390 18.62 -9.94 -14.71
CA GLY A 390 18.75 -11.40 -14.88
C GLY A 390 18.96 -12.19 -13.58
N ALA A 391 19.24 -11.55 -12.44
CA ALA A 391 19.26 -12.24 -11.13
C ALA A 391 17.87 -12.78 -10.76
N ALA A 392 16.82 -12.06 -11.15
CA ALA A 392 15.42 -12.45 -10.93
C ALA A 392 14.83 -13.32 -12.06
N GLN A 393 15.66 -13.90 -12.91
CA GLN A 393 15.20 -14.80 -13.98
C GLN A 393 15.61 -16.25 -13.72
N THR A 394 14.77 -17.18 -14.12
CA THR A 394 15.16 -18.60 -14.19
C THR A 394 16.27 -18.79 -15.22
N LYS A 395 17.11 -19.82 -15.06
CA LYS A 395 18.20 -20.12 -15.98
C LYS A 395 17.72 -20.28 -17.43
N GLY A 396 16.54 -20.88 -17.63
CA GLY A 396 15.91 -21.03 -18.95
C GLY A 396 15.52 -19.69 -19.55
N MET A 397 14.84 -18.84 -18.81
CA MET A 397 14.44 -17.51 -19.27
C MET A 397 15.68 -16.66 -19.63
N LYS A 398 16.67 -16.61 -18.76
CA LYS A 398 17.92 -15.87 -18.99
C LYS A 398 18.65 -16.31 -20.26
N LYS A 399 18.63 -17.61 -20.59
CA LYS A 399 19.25 -18.13 -21.81
C LYS A 399 18.50 -17.71 -23.07
N VAL A 400 17.15 -17.71 -23.01
CA VAL A 400 16.31 -17.39 -24.18
C VAL A 400 16.22 -15.89 -24.42
N SER A 401 16.13 -15.09 -23.35
CA SER A 401 15.89 -13.63 -23.44
C SER A 401 17.19 -12.80 -23.50
N GLY A 402 18.37 -13.41 -23.43
CA GLY A 402 19.62 -12.70 -23.28
C GLY A 402 19.98 -11.72 -24.40
N SER A 403 19.61 -12.02 -25.64
CA SER A 403 19.82 -11.14 -26.81
C SER A 403 18.60 -10.29 -27.17
N LEU A 404 17.40 -10.66 -26.69
CA LEU A 404 16.12 -10.12 -27.15
C LEU A 404 16.05 -8.59 -27.09
N ARG A 405 16.61 -7.98 -26.05
CA ARG A 405 16.64 -6.52 -25.89
C ARG A 405 17.50 -5.83 -26.94
N LEU A 406 18.65 -6.44 -27.28
CA LEU A 406 19.56 -5.92 -28.33
C LEU A 406 18.92 -6.09 -29.70
N ASP A 407 18.30 -7.24 -29.96
CA ASP A 407 17.62 -7.53 -31.21
C ASP A 407 16.47 -6.57 -31.46
N LEU A 408 15.69 -6.26 -30.41
CA LEU A 408 14.60 -5.29 -30.49
C LEU A 408 15.10 -3.83 -30.66
N ALA A 409 16.22 -3.46 -30.06
CA ALA A 409 16.83 -2.14 -30.29
C ALA A 409 17.30 -2.00 -31.74
N ALA A 410 18.01 -3.01 -32.27
CA ALA A 410 18.43 -3.06 -33.67
C ALA A 410 17.25 -3.00 -34.65
N TYR A 411 16.14 -3.69 -34.30
CA TYR A 411 14.91 -3.59 -35.11
C TYR A 411 14.36 -2.16 -35.17
N ARG A 412 14.26 -1.48 -34.04
CA ARG A 412 13.73 -0.12 -33.99
C ARG A 412 14.58 0.87 -34.81
N ASP A 413 15.89 0.68 -34.80
CA ASP A 413 16.79 1.47 -35.62
C ASP A 413 16.57 1.21 -37.12
N LEU A 414 16.20 -0.03 -37.48
CA LEU A 414 15.91 -0.44 -38.85
C LEU A 414 14.47 -0.18 -39.29
N GLU A 415 13.52 -0.02 -38.35
CA GLU A 415 12.09 0.17 -38.63
C GLU A 415 11.83 1.39 -39.54
N ALA A 416 12.58 2.48 -39.33
CA ALA A 416 12.53 3.66 -40.17
C ALA A 416 12.89 3.36 -41.64
N PHE A 417 13.66 2.31 -41.88
CA PHE A 417 14.08 1.86 -43.22
C PHE A 417 13.22 0.69 -43.75
N ALA A 418 12.30 0.16 -42.93
CA ALA A 418 11.47 -0.99 -43.32
C ALA A 418 10.59 -0.70 -44.55
N ALA A 419 10.24 0.56 -44.78
CA ALA A 419 9.53 0.99 -46.00
C ALA A 419 10.35 0.76 -47.29
N PHE A 420 11.69 0.62 -47.15
CA PHE A 420 12.62 0.37 -48.23
C PHE A 420 13.20 -1.04 -48.17
N ALA A 421 12.46 -2.01 -47.63
CA ALA A 421 12.90 -3.38 -47.33
C ALA A 421 13.49 -4.16 -48.52
N SER A 422 13.20 -3.75 -49.77
CA SER A 422 13.77 -4.34 -50.98
C SER A 422 15.28 -4.19 -51.04
N ASP A 423 15.85 -3.13 -50.48
CA ASP A 423 17.25 -2.74 -50.59
C ASP A 423 18.12 -3.12 -49.35
N LEU A 424 17.49 -3.79 -48.36
CA LEU A 424 18.19 -4.24 -47.18
C LEU A 424 18.96 -5.55 -47.41
N ASP A 425 20.11 -5.67 -46.77
CA ASP A 425 20.91 -6.89 -46.75
C ASP A 425 20.18 -8.05 -46.04
N PRO A 426 20.60 -9.32 -46.30
CA PRO A 426 19.93 -10.49 -45.72
C PRO A 426 19.93 -10.54 -44.20
N ALA A 427 20.94 -9.98 -43.51
CA ALA A 427 21.04 -9.98 -42.05
C ALA A 427 20.04 -8.98 -41.48
N SER A 428 19.91 -7.79 -42.04
CA SER A 428 18.93 -6.77 -41.68
C SER A 428 17.50 -7.24 -41.94
N LYS A 429 17.25 -7.99 -43.02
CA LYS A 429 15.94 -8.62 -43.30
C LYS A 429 15.59 -9.67 -42.23
N ALA A 430 16.55 -10.52 -41.86
CA ALA A 430 16.32 -11.52 -40.81
C ALA A 430 16.05 -10.90 -39.46
N GLN A 431 16.69 -9.76 -39.10
CA GLN A 431 16.41 -9.01 -37.87
C GLN A 431 14.99 -8.40 -37.87
N LEU A 432 14.55 -7.87 -39.02
CA LEU A 432 13.16 -7.36 -39.17
C LEU A 432 12.13 -8.48 -39.02
N GLU A 433 12.36 -9.66 -39.60
CA GLU A 433 11.47 -10.81 -39.50
C GLU A 433 11.40 -11.38 -38.08
N LEU A 434 12.53 -11.56 -37.40
CA LEU A 434 12.58 -12.06 -36.01
C LEU A 434 11.80 -11.16 -35.04
N SER A 435 11.84 -9.88 -35.25
CA SER A 435 11.18 -8.91 -34.41
C SER A 435 9.66 -8.87 -34.63
N LEU A 436 9.19 -9.00 -35.86
CA LEU A 436 7.77 -9.09 -36.20
C LEU A 436 7.13 -10.31 -35.52
N ILE A 437 7.80 -11.46 -35.48
CA ILE A 437 7.33 -12.69 -34.84
C ILE A 437 7.20 -12.54 -33.32
N HIS A 438 8.06 -11.75 -32.69
CA HIS A 438 8.08 -11.60 -31.21
C HIS A 438 7.21 -10.45 -30.70
N ILE A 439 6.82 -9.48 -31.53
CA ILE A 439 6.10 -8.26 -31.14
C ILE A 439 4.63 -8.32 -31.53
N SER A 440 4.26 -8.99 -32.62
CA SER A 440 2.94 -8.93 -33.23
C SER A 440 1.97 -10.03 -32.82
N GLU A 441 2.37 -11.02 -32.02
CA GLU A 441 1.44 -12.00 -31.48
C GLU A 441 1.17 -11.73 -30.00
N PRO A 442 -0.14 -11.57 -29.61
CA PRO A 442 -0.57 -11.34 -28.24
C PRO A 442 -0.34 -12.53 -27.32
#